data_139eeae5704c8218dbb6afa3916ccb0f
#
_entry.id   139eeae5704c8218dbb6afa3916ccb0f
#
_cell.length_a   1.000
_cell.length_b   1.000
_cell.length_c   1.000
_cell.angle_alpha   90.00
_cell.angle_beta   90.00
_cell.angle_gamma   90.00
#
_symmetry.space_group_name_H-M   'P 1'
#
loop_
_entity.id
_entity.type
_entity.pdbx_description
1 polymer ?
#
loop_
_entity_poly.entity_id
_entity_poly.type
_entity_poly.pdbx_seq_one_letter_code
_entity_poly.pdbx_strand_id
1 'polypeptide(L)'
;VLFAGSLSDNISFFDPQPDMPWLLQCAQMAAIHDDIQAMPMGYNTLVGDMGTVLSGGQKQRVMLARALYKKPRILFLDEATSHLDVHCEQRVNAAIRALRITRVMVAHRPETIASADRVIVLDQGKVSLDESTARLAERQAAAAREQA
;
A
#
# COMPACT_ATOMS: atom_id res chain seq x y z
N VAL A 1 -10.87 -4.34 -6.46
CA VAL A 1 -12.02 -3.77 -7.17
C VAL A 1 -12.77 -2.84 -6.23
N LEU A 2 -13.22 -1.68 -6.75
CA LEU A 2 -14.14 -0.79 -6.04
C LEU A 2 -15.58 -1.21 -6.36
N PHE A 3 -16.46 -1.03 -5.38
CA PHE A 3 -17.88 -1.33 -5.52
C PHE A 3 -18.66 -0.06 -5.90
N ALA A 4 -19.82 -0.20 -6.51
CA ALA A 4 -20.74 0.91 -6.75
C ALA A 4 -21.16 1.53 -5.41
N GLY A 5 -21.00 2.85 -5.27
CA GLY A 5 -21.28 3.60 -4.04
C GLY A 5 -20.34 4.78 -3.89
N SER A 6 -20.39 5.47 -2.76
CA SER A 6 -19.50 6.60 -2.48
C SER A 6 -18.07 6.14 -2.16
N LEU A 7 -17.12 7.07 -2.20
CA LEU A 7 -15.75 6.82 -1.73
C LEU A 7 -15.73 6.49 -0.24
N SER A 8 -16.57 7.15 0.56
CA SER A 8 -16.76 6.85 1.98
C SER A 8 -17.21 5.41 2.18
N ASP A 9 -18.25 4.95 1.45
CA ASP A 9 -18.74 3.57 1.52
C ASP A 9 -17.65 2.57 1.15
N ASN A 10 -16.91 2.89 0.10
CA ASN A 10 -15.81 2.03 -0.35
C ASN A 10 -14.68 1.92 0.68
N ILE A 11 -14.28 3.00 1.33
CA ILE A 11 -13.21 2.98 2.35
C ILE A 11 -13.68 2.28 3.61
N SER A 12 -14.90 2.58 4.10
CA SER A 12 -15.46 1.95 5.29
C SER A 12 -15.87 0.49 5.08
N PHE A 13 -15.89 0.03 3.83
CA PHE A 13 -16.44 -1.25 3.41
C PHE A 13 -17.92 -1.37 3.76
N PHE A 14 -18.69 -0.30 3.42
CA PHE A 14 -20.13 -0.20 3.63
C PHE A 14 -20.55 -0.35 5.10
N ASP A 15 -19.72 0.14 6.02
CA ASP A 15 -20.07 0.24 7.42
C ASP A 15 -21.26 1.21 7.57
N PRO A 16 -22.40 0.78 8.16
CA PRO A 16 -23.57 1.62 8.33
C PRO A 16 -23.36 2.76 9.32
N GLN A 17 -22.31 2.69 10.16
CA GLN A 17 -21.91 3.73 11.10
C GLN A 17 -20.40 3.97 11.02
N PRO A 18 -19.92 4.56 9.92
CA PRO A 18 -18.49 4.71 9.70
C PRO A 18 -17.85 5.64 10.74
N ASP A 19 -16.72 5.20 11.30
CA ASP A 19 -15.84 6.05 12.10
C ASP A 19 -15.13 7.04 11.16
N MET A 20 -15.75 8.20 10.96
CA MET A 20 -15.27 9.23 10.03
C MET A 20 -13.88 9.75 10.39
N PRO A 21 -13.54 10.06 11.66
CA PRO A 21 -12.17 10.42 12.03
C PRO A 21 -11.13 9.37 11.61
N TRP A 22 -11.42 8.10 11.85
CA TRP A 22 -10.54 7.01 11.46
C TRP A 22 -10.48 6.82 9.94
N LEU A 23 -11.60 6.96 9.24
CA LEU A 23 -11.66 6.91 7.78
C LEU A 23 -10.76 7.97 7.14
N LEU A 24 -10.80 9.20 7.64
CA LEU A 24 -9.95 10.29 7.18
C LEU A 24 -8.47 10.00 7.41
N GLN A 25 -8.12 9.47 8.58
CA GLN A 25 -6.74 9.05 8.86
C GLN A 25 -6.27 7.94 7.91
N CYS A 26 -7.11 6.94 7.61
CA CYS A 26 -6.79 5.90 6.64
C CYS A 26 -6.57 6.46 5.24
N ALA A 27 -7.39 7.42 4.81
CA ALA A 27 -7.22 8.09 3.53
C ALA A 27 -5.93 8.93 3.47
N GLN A 28 -5.54 9.59 4.56
CA GLN A 28 -4.28 10.31 4.69
C GLN A 28 -3.07 9.36 4.63
N MET A 29 -3.12 8.26 5.37
CA MET A 29 -2.07 7.23 5.35
C MET A 29 -1.89 6.60 3.97
N ALA A 30 -3.00 6.40 3.24
CA ALA A 30 -3.00 5.92 1.87
C ALA A 30 -2.68 7.01 0.83
N ALA A 31 -2.41 8.25 1.25
CA ALA A 31 -2.13 9.42 0.41
C ALA A 31 -3.21 9.70 -0.66
N ILE A 32 -4.49 9.46 -0.33
CA ILE A 32 -5.63 9.70 -1.23
C ILE A 32 -6.55 10.84 -0.74
N HIS A 33 -6.36 11.30 0.49
CA HIS A 33 -7.20 12.33 1.11
C HIS A 33 -7.30 13.60 0.28
N ASP A 34 -6.16 14.15 -0.15
CA ASP A 34 -6.08 15.41 -0.89
C ASP A 34 -6.78 15.28 -2.27
N ASP A 35 -6.57 14.13 -2.96
CA ASP A 35 -7.29 13.83 -4.20
C ASP A 35 -8.81 13.82 -4.00
N ILE A 36 -9.27 13.18 -2.92
CA ILE A 36 -10.70 13.10 -2.61
C ILE A 36 -11.26 14.50 -2.30
N GLN A 37 -10.55 15.31 -1.51
CA GLN A 37 -10.98 16.66 -1.19
C GLN A 37 -11.05 17.59 -2.41
N ALA A 38 -10.21 17.36 -3.40
CA ALA A 38 -10.25 18.11 -4.66
C ALA A 38 -11.45 17.75 -5.56
N MET A 39 -12.15 16.65 -5.28
CA MET A 39 -13.36 16.26 -6.02
C MET A 39 -14.57 17.11 -5.57
N PRO A 40 -15.48 17.49 -6.49
CA PRO A 40 -16.64 18.32 -6.15
C PRO A 40 -17.50 17.77 -5.01
N MET A 41 -17.64 16.45 -4.91
CA MET A 41 -18.44 15.80 -3.86
C MET A 41 -17.59 15.18 -2.73
N GLY A 42 -16.26 15.37 -2.75
CA GLY A 42 -15.36 14.83 -1.75
C GLY A 42 -15.60 13.34 -1.49
N TYR A 43 -15.76 12.97 -0.24
CA TYR A 43 -15.99 11.57 0.17
C TYR A 43 -17.36 11.01 -0.28
N ASN A 44 -18.30 11.86 -0.66
CA ASN A 44 -19.59 11.45 -1.23
C ASN A 44 -19.52 11.24 -2.76
N THR A 45 -18.35 11.39 -3.38
CA THR A 45 -18.15 11.13 -4.79
C THR A 45 -18.50 9.68 -5.08
N LEU A 46 -19.44 9.46 -6.00
CA LEU A 46 -19.85 8.12 -6.42
C LEU A 46 -18.81 7.51 -7.36
N VAL A 47 -18.51 6.25 -7.17
CA VAL A 47 -17.64 5.44 -8.00
C VAL A 47 -18.38 4.16 -8.44
N GLY A 48 -17.90 3.53 -9.50
CA GLY A 48 -18.55 2.37 -10.13
C GLY A 48 -18.91 2.67 -11.59
N ASP A 49 -19.75 1.84 -12.18
CA ASP A 49 -20.04 1.87 -13.64
C ASP A 49 -20.62 3.20 -14.13
N MET A 50 -21.34 3.92 -13.28
CA MET A 50 -21.97 5.22 -13.58
C MET A 50 -21.36 6.39 -12.80
N GLY A 51 -20.28 6.16 -12.05
CA GLY A 51 -19.64 7.16 -11.20
C GLY A 51 -18.37 7.76 -11.81
N THR A 52 -17.68 8.55 -10.97
CA THR A 52 -16.41 9.18 -11.34
C THR A 52 -15.36 8.12 -11.67
N VAL A 53 -14.65 8.33 -12.79
CA VAL A 53 -13.54 7.47 -13.19
C VAL A 53 -12.29 7.87 -12.41
N LEU A 54 -11.86 6.99 -11.50
CA LEU A 54 -10.60 7.14 -10.81
C LEU A 54 -9.43 6.60 -11.66
N SER A 55 -8.26 7.24 -11.55
CA SER A 55 -7.03 6.70 -12.12
C SER A 55 -6.65 5.37 -11.44
N GLY A 56 -5.80 4.57 -12.08
CA GLY A 56 -5.29 3.33 -11.50
C GLY A 56 -4.65 3.53 -10.13
N GLY A 57 -3.82 4.57 -9.98
CA GLY A 57 -3.19 4.92 -8.71
C GLY A 57 -4.18 5.39 -7.64
N GLN A 58 -5.21 6.15 -8.02
CA GLN A 58 -6.28 6.54 -7.09
C GLN A 58 -7.06 5.32 -6.60
N LYS A 59 -7.43 4.41 -7.52
CA LYS A 59 -8.09 3.14 -7.15
C LYS A 59 -7.27 2.32 -6.16
N GLN A 60 -5.97 2.17 -6.41
CA GLN A 60 -5.07 1.45 -5.49
C GLN A 60 -5.02 2.10 -4.11
N ARG A 61 -4.91 3.42 -4.04
CA ARG A 61 -4.87 4.15 -2.76
C ARG A 61 -6.21 4.09 -2.00
N VAL A 62 -7.34 4.11 -2.68
CA VAL A 62 -8.66 3.88 -2.05
C VAL A 62 -8.75 2.45 -1.50
N MET A 63 -8.30 1.43 -2.25
CA MET A 63 -8.26 0.05 -1.77
C MET A 63 -7.33 -0.12 -0.56
N LEU A 64 -6.21 0.59 -0.54
CA LEU A 64 -5.30 0.60 0.60
C LEU A 64 -5.96 1.25 1.82
N ALA A 65 -6.61 2.41 1.66
CA ALA A 65 -7.37 3.05 2.74
C ALA A 65 -8.45 2.13 3.32
N ARG A 66 -9.17 1.40 2.46
CA ARG A 66 -10.14 0.36 2.85
C ARG A 66 -9.49 -0.75 3.69
N ALA A 67 -8.34 -1.25 3.25
CA ALA A 67 -7.62 -2.29 3.98
C ALA A 67 -7.18 -1.80 5.38
N LEU A 68 -6.70 -0.56 5.48
CA LEU A 68 -6.30 0.06 6.74
C LEU A 68 -7.48 0.34 7.67
N TYR A 69 -8.64 0.72 7.11
CA TYR A 69 -9.85 1.00 7.90
C TYR A 69 -10.27 -0.19 8.77
N LYS A 70 -10.06 -1.42 8.30
CA LYS A 70 -10.36 -2.66 9.04
C LYS A 70 -9.39 -2.96 10.19
N LYS A 71 -8.41 -2.07 10.48
CA LYS A 71 -7.39 -2.22 11.54
C LYS A 71 -6.71 -3.59 11.48
N PRO A 72 -6.11 -3.97 10.34
CA PRO A 72 -5.54 -5.30 10.14
C PRO A 72 -4.32 -5.51 11.05
N ARG A 73 -4.10 -6.74 11.49
CA ARG A 73 -2.87 -7.17 12.16
C ARG A 73 -1.78 -7.59 11.16
N ILE A 74 -2.21 -8.03 9.99
CA ILE A 74 -1.34 -8.43 8.86
C ILE A 74 -1.87 -7.74 7.60
N LEU A 75 -0.99 -7.10 6.84
CA LEU A 75 -1.32 -6.45 5.59
C LEU A 75 -0.54 -7.10 4.45
N PHE A 76 -1.28 -7.60 3.45
CA PHE A 76 -0.70 -8.13 2.21
C PHE A 76 -0.75 -7.05 1.13
N LEU A 77 0.40 -6.76 0.52
CA LEU A 77 0.57 -5.76 -0.52
C LEU A 77 1.16 -6.44 -1.76
N ASP A 78 0.32 -6.63 -2.78
CA ASP A 78 0.73 -7.13 -4.07
C ASP A 78 0.85 -5.96 -5.04
N GLU A 79 2.10 -5.55 -5.33
CA GLU A 79 2.41 -4.38 -6.19
C GLU A 79 1.57 -3.12 -5.87
N ALA A 80 1.16 -2.96 -4.61
CA ALA A 80 0.20 -1.94 -4.18
C ALA A 80 0.68 -0.50 -4.45
N THR A 81 1.96 -0.32 -4.77
CA THR A 81 2.58 0.98 -5.03
C THR A 81 3.11 1.13 -6.46
N SER A 82 2.86 0.15 -7.34
CA SER A 82 3.41 0.12 -8.71
C SER A 82 2.99 1.30 -9.58
N HIS A 83 1.85 1.93 -9.30
CA HIS A 83 1.32 3.10 -10.01
C HIS A 83 1.47 4.41 -9.23
N LEU A 84 2.24 4.41 -8.14
CA LEU A 84 2.51 5.61 -7.36
C LEU A 84 3.82 6.25 -7.83
N ASP A 85 3.88 7.58 -7.77
CA ASP A 85 5.15 8.28 -7.85
C ASP A 85 5.99 8.00 -6.59
N VAL A 86 7.30 8.20 -6.70
CA VAL A 86 8.27 7.86 -5.64
C VAL A 86 7.95 8.56 -4.31
N HIS A 87 7.51 9.83 -4.35
CA HIS A 87 7.18 10.58 -3.13
C HIS A 87 5.93 10.04 -2.44
N CYS A 88 4.90 9.72 -3.22
CA CYS A 88 3.67 9.13 -2.71
C CYS A 88 3.94 7.75 -2.11
N GLU A 89 4.72 6.92 -2.78
CA GLU A 89 5.16 5.60 -2.28
C GLU A 89 5.90 5.72 -0.95
N GLN A 90 6.85 6.63 -0.83
CA GLN A 90 7.60 6.85 0.41
C GLN A 90 6.68 7.28 1.57
N ARG A 91 5.73 8.21 1.32
CA ARG A 91 4.74 8.64 2.32
C ARG A 91 3.88 7.48 2.81
N VAL A 92 3.33 6.70 1.88
CA VAL A 92 2.51 5.51 2.19
C VAL A 92 3.31 4.49 3.00
N ASN A 93 4.52 4.17 2.56
CA ASN A 93 5.37 3.20 3.25
C ASN A 93 5.75 3.66 4.67
N ALA A 94 6.06 4.95 4.85
CA ALA A 94 6.34 5.51 6.17
C ALA A 94 5.11 5.45 7.09
N ALA A 95 3.92 5.80 6.59
CA ALA A 95 2.68 5.76 7.36
C ALA A 95 2.32 4.33 7.80
N ILE A 96 2.42 3.35 6.88
CA ILE A 96 2.15 1.94 7.20
C ILE A 96 3.20 1.39 8.18
N ARG A 97 4.46 1.78 8.03
CA ARG A 97 5.53 1.36 8.97
C ARG A 97 5.25 1.85 10.39
N ALA A 98 4.73 3.07 10.56
CA ALA A 98 4.37 3.63 11.85
C ALA A 98 3.27 2.84 12.59
N LEU A 99 2.42 2.11 11.85
CA LEU A 99 1.37 1.26 12.44
C LEU A 99 1.92 0.00 13.14
N ARG A 100 3.19 -0.37 12.92
CA ARG A 100 3.84 -1.56 13.50
C ARG A 100 3.06 -2.86 13.28
N ILE A 101 2.39 -2.99 12.14
CA ILE A 101 1.69 -4.22 11.72
C ILE A 101 2.61 -5.09 10.87
N THR A 102 2.34 -6.39 10.87
CA THR A 102 3.05 -7.33 9.98
C THR A 102 2.68 -7.02 8.52
N ARG A 103 3.69 -6.87 7.67
CA ARG A 103 3.51 -6.62 6.24
C ARG A 103 4.13 -7.75 5.43
N VAL A 104 3.37 -8.24 4.48
CA VAL A 104 3.86 -9.17 3.45
C VAL A 104 3.72 -8.46 2.12
N MET A 105 4.84 -8.24 1.43
CA MET A 105 4.87 -7.48 0.17
C MET A 105 5.39 -8.37 -0.95
N VAL A 106 4.71 -8.39 -2.08
CA VAL A 106 5.26 -8.86 -3.33
C VAL A 106 5.91 -7.66 -4.00
N ALA A 107 7.21 -7.73 -4.25
CA ALA A 107 7.99 -6.59 -4.73
C ALA A 107 8.99 -7.01 -5.81
N HIS A 108 9.10 -6.16 -6.83
CA HIS A 108 10.09 -6.28 -7.90
C HIS A 108 11.07 -5.10 -7.91
N ARG A 109 10.78 -4.04 -7.15
CA ARG A 109 11.63 -2.84 -7.07
C ARG A 109 12.68 -3.00 -5.97
N PRO A 110 13.97 -2.70 -6.25
CA PRO A 110 15.03 -2.80 -5.27
C PRO A 110 14.78 -2.00 -3.99
N GLU A 111 14.18 -0.80 -4.12
CA GLU A 111 13.89 0.09 -2.99
C GLU A 111 12.84 -0.52 -2.06
N THR A 112 11.82 -1.15 -2.63
CA THR A 112 10.77 -1.84 -1.86
C THR A 112 11.35 -3.06 -1.12
N ILE A 113 12.20 -3.84 -1.80
CA ILE A 113 12.89 -5.00 -1.21
C ILE A 113 13.80 -4.54 -0.06
N ALA A 114 14.58 -3.46 -0.27
CA ALA A 114 15.46 -2.90 0.76
C ALA A 114 14.70 -2.35 1.99
N SER A 115 13.42 -2.01 1.82
CA SER A 115 12.56 -1.52 2.91
C SER A 115 12.02 -2.62 3.83
N ALA A 116 12.16 -3.89 3.45
CA ALA A 116 11.70 -5.03 4.22
C ALA A 116 12.75 -5.47 5.26
N ASP A 117 12.28 -6.10 6.35
CA ASP A 117 13.19 -6.68 7.35
C ASP A 117 13.73 -8.05 6.92
N ARG A 118 12.97 -8.77 6.10
CA ARG A 118 13.28 -10.13 5.61
C ARG A 118 12.83 -10.27 4.17
N VAL A 119 13.64 -10.95 3.38
CA VAL A 119 13.39 -11.23 1.96
C VAL A 119 13.31 -12.73 1.75
N ILE A 120 12.24 -13.17 1.10
CA ILE A 120 12.05 -14.55 0.68
C ILE A 120 11.93 -14.55 -0.85
N VAL A 121 12.80 -15.27 -1.52
CA VAL A 121 12.74 -15.44 -2.98
C VAL A 121 12.15 -16.82 -3.30
N LEU A 122 11.13 -16.79 -4.14
CA LEU A 122 10.50 -18.00 -4.67
C LEU A 122 11.00 -18.23 -6.11
N ASP A 123 11.47 -19.42 -6.38
CA ASP A 123 11.85 -19.87 -7.70
C ASP A 123 11.27 -21.26 -7.99
N GLN A 124 10.56 -21.39 -9.10
CA GLN A 124 9.87 -22.64 -9.49
C GLN A 124 9.04 -23.28 -8.36
N GLY A 125 8.34 -22.46 -7.57
CA GLY A 125 7.49 -22.92 -6.46
C GLY A 125 8.26 -23.35 -5.21
N LYS A 126 9.56 -23.10 -5.13
CA LYS A 126 10.41 -23.39 -3.96
C LYS A 126 11.04 -22.12 -3.41
N VAL A 127 11.31 -22.11 -2.11
CA VAL A 127 12.11 -21.05 -1.50
C VAL A 127 13.56 -21.23 -1.91
N SER A 128 14.10 -20.29 -2.70
CA SER A 128 15.51 -20.28 -3.13
C SER A 128 16.38 -19.41 -2.21
N LEU A 129 15.79 -18.44 -1.52
CA LEU A 129 16.46 -17.58 -0.55
C LEU A 129 15.49 -17.19 0.56
N ASP A 130 16.00 -17.14 1.79
CA ASP A 130 15.29 -16.67 2.98
C ASP A 130 16.29 -16.04 3.93
N GLU A 131 16.43 -14.71 3.88
CA GLU A 131 17.43 -13.98 4.67
C GLU A 131 16.89 -12.64 5.15
N SER A 132 17.50 -12.10 6.22
CA SER A 132 17.27 -10.69 6.62
C SER A 132 17.91 -9.76 5.59
N THR A 133 17.29 -8.59 5.39
CA THR A 133 17.80 -7.57 4.46
C THR A 133 19.21 -7.09 4.84
N ALA A 134 19.51 -7.00 6.15
CA ALA A 134 20.85 -6.67 6.64
C ALA A 134 21.91 -7.66 6.15
N ARG A 135 21.61 -8.95 6.24
CA ARG A 135 22.54 -10.02 5.81
C ARG A 135 22.75 -10.04 4.31
N LEU A 136 21.68 -9.75 3.54
CA LEU A 136 21.78 -9.59 2.09
C LEU A 136 22.70 -8.44 1.69
N ALA A 137 22.57 -7.30 2.36
CA ALA A 137 23.40 -6.12 2.11
C ALA A 137 24.88 -6.40 2.42
N GLU A 138 25.19 -7.11 3.51
CA GLU A 138 26.55 -7.52 3.85
C GLU A 138 27.17 -8.45 2.79
N ARG A 139 26.40 -9.42 2.31
CA ARG A 139 26.87 -10.33 1.23
C ARG A 139 27.14 -9.61 -0.07
N GLN A 140 26.27 -8.67 -0.45
CA GLN A 140 26.47 -7.86 -1.67
C GLN A 140 27.71 -6.97 -1.56
N ALA A 141 27.93 -6.35 -0.38
CA ALA A 141 29.10 -5.55 -0.12
C ALA A 141 30.42 -6.37 -0.14
N ALA A 142 30.37 -7.61 0.38
CA ALA A 142 31.52 -8.54 0.32
C ALA A 142 31.84 -8.94 -1.12
N ALA A 143 30.84 -9.35 -1.90
CA ALA A 143 31.00 -9.74 -3.29
C ALA A 143 31.52 -8.59 -4.17
N ALA A 144 31.11 -7.35 -3.92
CA ALA A 144 31.60 -6.17 -4.63
C ALA A 144 33.08 -5.89 -4.32
N ARG A 145 33.56 -6.21 -3.10
CA ARG A 145 34.96 -6.03 -2.70
C ARG A 145 35.88 -7.09 -3.32
N GLU A 146 35.39 -8.29 -3.59
CA GLU A 146 36.16 -9.36 -4.22
C GLU A 146 36.31 -9.18 -5.74
N GLN A 147 35.48 -8.32 -6.36
CA GLN A 147 35.52 -8.03 -7.79
C GLN A 147 36.28 -6.73 -8.13
N ALA A 148 36.72 -5.98 -7.14
CA ALA A 148 37.44 -4.71 -7.27
C ALA A 148 38.95 -4.92 -7.03
#